data_8538b15e4ea42b45eb81f52302cd7ad5
#
_entry.id   8538b15e4ea42b45eb81f52302cd7ad5
#
_cell.length_a   1.000
_cell.length_b   1.000
_cell.length_c   1.000
_cell.angle_alpha   90.00
_cell.angle_beta   90.00
_cell.angle_gamma   90.00
#
_symmetry.space_group_name_H-M   'P 1'
#
loop_
_entity.id
_entity.type
_entity.pdbx_description
1 polymer ?
#
loop_
_entity_poly.entity_id
_entity_poly.type
_entity_poly.pdbx_seq_one_letter_code
_entity_poly.pdbx_strand_id
1 'polypeptide(L)'
;MELGIYLGFVICNLGFETVAYRLRNYKTFWVPQKKHGLGSGMNIQMIISGVGGQGVLLVTRIFAAFALREGYPLIGSEDHGMSQRGGSVMTHLKIGNFDSPLVKKGSADILLSLEKNEAYKTLYYLKPSSNGRGGGLCFINASDPNYMNEEIRTYLKEKGIETYIFGADQLARGMGSVQSANIALIGFATGHPRFPFPHERLREAIERVSAQKFREASLKIFEKGFLEGQKSIKP
;
A
#
# COMPACT_ATOMS: atom_id res chain seq x y z
N MET A 1 -14.63 -7.80 -31.99
CA MET A 1 -13.70 -7.31 -30.98
C MET A 1 -13.46 -8.49 -30.03
N GLU A 2 -12.36 -9.18 -30.23
CA GLU A 2 -12.05 -10.43 -29.54
C GLU A 2 -11.48 -10.17 -28.16
N LEU A 3 -12.13 -10.73 -27.15
CA LEU A 3 -11.64 -10.80 -25.77
C LEU A 3 -10.57 -11.90 -25.70
N GLY A 4 -9.31 -11.53 -25.78
CA GLY A 4 -8.22 -12.44 -25.49
C GLY A 4 -8.18 -12.74 -23.99
N ILE A 5 -8.56 -13.95 -23.64
CA ILE A 5 -8.41 -14.47 -22.26
C ILE A 5 -6.93 -14.75 -22.02
N TYR A 6 -6.23 -13.84 -21.37
CA TYR A 6 -4.91 -14.10 -20.79
C TYR A 6 -5.07 -14.62 -19.37
N LEU A 7 -4.75 -15.90 -19.20
CA LEU A 7 -4.74 -16.59 -17.91
C LEU A 7 -3.93 -15.81 -16.86
N GLY A 8 -4.61 -15.33 -15.84
CA GLY A 8 -4.01 -14.80 -14.60
C GLY A 8 -4.21 -13.32 -14.32
N PHE A 9 -4.91 -12.56 -15.16
CA PHE A 9 -5.26 -11.18 -14.89
C PHE A 9 -6.78 -11.02 -14.78
N VAL A 10 -7.27 -10.70 -13.60
CA VAL A 10 -8.57 -10.04 -13.48
C VAL A 10 -8.32 -8.57 -13.81
N ILE A 11 -8.37 -8.25 -15.09
CA ILE A 11 -8.47 -6.85 -15.53
C ILE A 11 -9.89 -6.44 -15.17
N CYS A 12 -10.05 -5.73 -14.06
CA CYS A 12 -11.27 -4.96 -13.84
C CYS A 12 -11.38 -3.98 -15.01
N ASN A 13 -12.43 -4.12 -15.78
CA ASN A 13 -12.76 -3.30 -16.94
C ASN A 13 -13.07 -1.87 -16.47
N LEU A 14 -12.04 -1.07 -16.23
CA LEU A 14 -12.11 0.33 -15.81
C LEU A 14 -12.08 1.28 -17.00
N GLY A 15 -12.24 0.78 -18.24
CA GLY A 15 -12.31 1.60 -19.45
C GLY A 15 -11.00 2.32 -19.80
N PHE A 16 -9.86 1.84 -19.36
CA PHE A 16 -8.54 2.42 -19.64
C PHE A 16 -7.62 1.37 -20.29
N GLU A 17 -6.84 1.79 -21.27
CA GLU A 17 -5.78 0.96 -21.85
C GLU A 17 -4.69 0.71 -20.81
N THR A 18 -4.70 -0.47 -20.20
CA THR A 18 -3.63 -0.92 -19.30
C THR A 18 -2.72 -1.83 -20.11
N VAL A 19 -1.47 -1.42 -20.29
CA VAL A 19 -0.45 -2.26 -20.94
C VAL A 19 0.24 -3.08 -19.85
N ALA A 20 -0.02 -4.38 -19.81
CA ALA A 20 0.64 -5.31 -18.89
C ALA A 20 1.76 -6.05 -19.61
N TYR A 21 2.97 -5.97 -19.09
CA TYR A 21 4.12 -6.76 -19.55
C TYR A 21 4.47 -7.84 -18.52
N ARG A 22 4.62 -9.09 -19.00
CA ARG A 22 5.07 -10.21 -18.19
C ARG A 22 6.56 -10.43 -18.37
N LEU A 23 7.37 -10.08 -17.38
CA LEU A 23 8.73 -10.58 -17.27
C LEU A 23 8.71 -11.89 -16.46
N ARG A 24 9.61 -12.85 -16.77
CA ARG A 24 9.69 -14.15 -16.08
C ARG A 24 9.65 -13.94 -14.56
N ASN A 25 8.63 -14.48 -13.89
CA ASN A 25 8.39 -14.49 -12.44
C ASN A 25 7.88 -13.19 -11.77
N TYR A 26 7.70 -12.07 -12.50
CA TYR A 26 7.14 -10.83 -11.95
C TYR A 26 5.91 -10.40 -12.74
N LYS A 27 4.85 -10.04 -12.05
CA LYS A 27 3.70 -9.37 -12.67
C LYS A 27 3.93 -7.87 -12.62
N THR A 28 4.33 -7.30 -13.75
CA THR A 28 4.51 -5.85 -13.89
C THR A 28 3.26 -5.24 -14.50
N PHE A 29 2.79 -4.16 -13.95
CA PHE A 29 1.71 -3.34 -14.51
C PHE A 29 2.15 -1.90 -14.66
N TRP A 30 1.69 -1.25 -15.70
CA TRP A 30 1.98 0.13 -16.00
C TRP A 30 0.74 0.82 -16.55
N VAL A 31 0.50 2.05 -16.12
CA VAL A 31 -0.57 2.90 -16.61
C VAL A 31 0.02 4.25 -16.99
N PRO A 32 -0.03 4.62 -18.27
CA PRO A 32 0.51 5.87 -18.75
C PRO A 32 -0.30 7.07 -18.27
N GLN A 33 0.34 8.21 -18.20
CA GLN A 33 -0.31 9.49 -17.95
C GLN A 33 -1.30 9.80 -19.07
N LYS A 34 -2.54 10.16 -18.75
CA LYS A 34 -3.42 10.82 -19.70
C LYS A 34 -2.86 12.20 -20.02
N LYS A 35 -2.83 12.59 -21.32
CA LYS A 35 -2.29 13.86 -21.84
C LYS A 35 -3.03 15.15 -21.36
N HIS A 36 -3.76 15.11 -20.27
CA HIS A 36 -4.39 16.31 -19.71
C HIS A 36 -3.70 16.66 -18.39
N GLY A 37 -2.78 17.63 -18.50
CA GLY A 37 -1.90 18.08 -17.44
C GLY A 37 -2.64 18.54 -16.19
N LEU A 38 -2.45 17.80 -15.09
CA LEU A 38 -2.63 18.28 -13.71
C LEU A 38 -1.92 17.38 -12.67
N GLY A 39 -1.13 16.39 -13.06
CA GLY A 39 -0.48 15.49 -12.11
C GLY A 39 1.04 15.64 -11.97
N SER A 40 1.61 16.84 -12.12
CA SER A 40 3.07 17.01 -12.16
C SER A 40 3.78 17.05 -10.80
N GLY A 41 3.09 16.74 -9.69
CA GLY A 41 3.64 16.95 -8.35
C GLY A 41 3.89 15.72 -7.48
N MET A 42 3.27 14.57 -7.75
CA MET A 42 3.41 13.40 -6.89
C MET A 42 4.43 12.41 -7.45
N ASN A 43 5.46 12.10 -6.67
CA ASN A 43 6.42 11.03 -6.95
C ASN A 43 6.63 10.23 -5.67
N ILE A 44 5.93 9.11 -5.55
CA ILE A 44 5.89 8.25 -4.34
C ILE A 44 6.29 6.83 -4.71
N GLN A 45 7.19 6.26 -3.93
CA GLN A 45 7.61 4.87 -4.01
C GLN A 45 7.13 4.12 -2.77
N MET A 46 6.37 3.06 -2.97
CA MET A 46 5.76 2.27 -1.89
C MET A 46 6.16 0.81 -1.97
N ILE A 47 6.34 0.20 -0.81
CA ILE A 47 6.34 -1.25 -0.64
C ILE A 47 5.08 -1.62 0.14
N ILE A 48 4.36 -2.61 -0.36
CA ILE A 48 3.22 -3.23 0.32
C ILE A 48 3.59 -4.69 0.53
N SER A 49 3.64 -5.15 1.77
CA SER A 49 4.06 -6.52 2.11
C SER A 49 3.03 -7.22 2.99
N GLY A 50 3.01 -8.53 2.89
CA GLY A 50 2.10 -9.37 3.69
C GLY A 50 2.19 -10.83 3.28
N VAL A 51 1.29 -11.63 3.79
CA VAL A 51 1.16 -13.06 3.49
C VAL A 51 0.00 -13.26 2.52
N GLY A 52 0.12 -14.25 1.64
CA GLY A 52 -0.93 -14.61 0.68
C GLY A 52 -2.28 -14.83 1.36
N GLY A 53 -3.30 -14.09 0.92
CA GLY A 53 -4.65 -14.05 1.51
C GLY A 53 -4.95 -12.81 2.35
N GLN A 54 -3.97 -12.01 2.77
CA GLN A 54 -4.18 -10.78 3.54
C GLN A 54 -4.62 -9.57 2.70
N GLY A 55 -4.69 -9.71 1.38
CA GLY A 55 -5.22 -8.68 0.50
C GLY A 55 -4.19 -7.62 0.08
N VAL A 56 -2.90 -7.95 -0.02
CA VAL A 56 -1.85 -7.09 -0.59
C VAL A 56 -2.31 -6.52 -1.94
N LEU A 57 -2.89 -7.37 -2.81
CA LEU A 57 -3.42 -6.95 -4.11
C LEU A 57 -4.60 -5.98 -4.00
N LEU A 58 -5.44 -6.10 -2.97
CA LEU A 58 -6.54 -5.16 -2.75
C LEU A 58 -5.99 -3.78 -2.39
N VAL A 59 -4.99 -3.72 -1.50
CA VAL A 59 -4.30 -2.48 -1.14
C VAL A 59 -3.68 -1.84 -2.38
N THR A 60 -2.97 -2.62 -3.21
CA THR A 60 -2.39 -2.14 -4.47
C THR A 60 -3.46 -1.56 -5.39
N ARG A 61 -4.62 -2.24 -5.54
CA ARG A 61 -5.74 -1.75 -6.37
C ARG A 61 -6.35 -0.45 -5.86
N ILE A 62 -6.42 -0.25 -4.55
CA ILE A 62 -6.93 0.99 -3.95
C ILE A 62 -6.03 2.16 -4.35
N PHE A 63 -4.70 2.04 -4.18
CA PHE A 63 -3.77 3.10 -4.59
C PHE A 63 -3.72 3.29 -6.10
N ALA A 64 -3.87 2.22 -6.89
CA ALA A 64 -3.98 2.33 -8.34
C ALA A 64 -5.25 3.06 -8.76
N ALA A 65 -6.39 2.78 -8.14
CA ALA A 65 -7.65 3.49 -8.40
C ALA A 65 -7.56 4.98 -8.04
N PHE A 66 -6.88 5.30 -6.92
CA PHE A 66 -6.55 6.67 -6.56
C PHE A 66 -5.71 7.34 -7.64
N ALA A 67 -4.57 6.76 -8.01
CA ALA A 67 -3.65 7.34 -8.97
C ALA A 67 -4.31 7.60 -10.34
N LEU A 68 -5.09 6.62 -10.82
CA LEU A 68 -5.84 6.74 -12.09
C LEU A 68 -6.87 7.86 -12.05
N ARG A 69 -7.57 8.04 -10.94
CA ARG A 69 -8.57 9.08 -10.79
C ARG A 69 -7.95 10.47 -10.76
N GLU A 70 -6.83 10.61 -10.06
CA GLU A 70 -6.11 11.88 -9.95
C GLU A 70 -5.22 12.17 -11.19
N GLY A 71 -5.18 11.26 -12.18
CA GLY A 71 -4.41 11.43 -13.41
C GLY A 71 -2.91 11.18 -13.26
N TYR A 72 -2.47 10.57 -12.17
CA TYR A 72 -1.05 10.22 -11.99
C TYR A 72 -0.70 8.95 -12.77
N PRO A 73 0.43 8.92 -13.47
CA PRO A 73 0.97 7.68 -14.00
C PRO A 73 1.36 6.76 -12.85
N LEU A 74 1.27 5.47 -13.08
CA LEU A 74 1.71 4.50 -12.08
C LEU A 74 2.39 3.30 -12.76
N ILE A 75 3.34 2.72 -12.06
CA ILE A 75 4.02 1.49 -12.46
C ILE A 75 4.25 0.64 -11.22
N GLY A 76 4.11 -0.67 -11.34
CA GLY A 76 4.34 -1.56 -10.21
C GLY A 76 4.72 -2.97 -10.64
N SER A 77 5.23 -3.72 -9.69
CA SER A 77 5.60 -5.13 -9.84
C SER A 77 5.19 -5.89 -8.59
N GLU A 78 4.66 -7.08 -8.77
CA GLU A 78 4.29 -8.00 -7.69
C GLU A 78 5.29 -9.14 -7.64
N ASP A 79 5.79 -9.41 -6.45
CA ASP A 79 6.62 -10.56 -6.14
C ASP A 79 5.84 -11.53 -5.26
N HIS A 80 5.67 -12.75 -5.73
CA HIS A 80 4.98 -13.81 -5.00
C HIS A 80 5.97 -14.91 -4.67
N GLY A 81 6.11 -15.23 -3.39
CA GLY A 81 6.80 -16.44 -2.96
C GLY A 81 6.20 -17.69 -3.60
N MET A 82 6.94 -18.80 -3.59
CA MET A 82 6.57 -20.07 -4.28
C MET A 82 5.23 -20.67 -3.83
N SER A 83 4.66 -20.23 -2.72
CA SER A 83 3.37 -20.68 -2.19
C SER A 83 2.28 -19.64 -2.46
N GLN A 84 1.23 -20.00 -3.19
CA GLN A 84 0.08 -19.12 -3.46
C GLN A 84 -0.78 -18.82 -2.21
N ARG A 85 -0.71 -19.66 -1.17
CA ARG A 85 -1.38 -19.46 0.12
C ARG A 85 -0.37 -19.55 1.24
N GLY A 86 -0.32 -18.54 2.09
CA GLY A 86 0.60 -18.49 3.24
C GLY A 86 2.05 -18.11 2.90
N GLY A 87 2.41 -17.89 1.62
CA GLY A 87 3.72 -17.39 1.22
C GLY A 87 3.83 -15.87 1.30
N SER A 88 5.07 -15.37 1.39
CA SER A 88 5.35 -13.92 1.33
C SER A 88 4.84 -13.32 0.02
N VAL A 89 4.18 -12.18 0.11
CA VAL A 89 3.73 -11.37 -1.04
C VAL A 89 4.22 -9.96 -0.84
N MET A 90 4.86 -9.42 -1.86
CA MET A 90 5.33 -8.04 -1.85
C MET A 90 4.95 -7.35 -3.17
N THR A 91 4.51 -6.12 -3.07
CA THR A 91 4.27 -5.24 -4.21
C THR A 91 5.17 -4.03 -4.14
N HIS A 92 5.88 -3.77 -5.23
CA HIS A 92 6.51 -2.49 -5.52
C HIS A 92 5.48 -1.64 -6.26
N LEU A 93 5.16 -0.48 -5.74
CA LEU A 93 4.23 0.45 -6.37
C LEU A 93 4.85 1.84 -6.42
N LYS A 94 4.87 2.44 -7.61
CA LYS A 94 5.34 3.80 -7.82
C LYS A 94 4.25 4.62 -8.48
N ILE A 95 3.93 5.75 -7.89
CA ILE A 95 2.94 6.70 -8.39
C ILE A 95 3.69 7.98 -8.74
N GLY A 96 3.56 8.42 -9.99
CA GLY A 96 4.32 9.54 -10.56
C GLY A 96 5.20 9.11 -11.73
N ASN A 97 6.15 9.95 -12.10
CA ASN A 97 7.01 9.74 -13.27
C ASN A 97 8.19 8.83 -12.94
N PHE A 98 8.05 7.54 -13.21
CA PHE A 98 9.08 6.53 -12.99
C PHE A 98 9.21 5.61 -14.20
N ASP A 99 10.47 5.26 -14.56
CA ASP A 99 10.79 4.39 -15.70
C ASP A 99 10.95 2.91 -15.33
N SER A 100 10.98 2.58 -14.04
CA SER A 100 11.20 1.21 -13.56
C SER A 100 10.23 0.85 -12.43
N PRO A 101 9.62 -0.33 -12.46
CA PRO A 101 8.64 -0.74 -11.44
C PRO A 101 9.29 -1.06 -10.08
N LEU A 102 10.55 -1.51 -10.06
CA LEU A 102 11.18 -1.95 -8.82
C LEU A 102 11.65 -0.78 -7.96
N VAL A 103 11.21 -0.75 -6.72
CA VAL A 103 11.70 0.16 -5.69
C VAL A 103 13.10 -0.30 -5.28
N LYS A 104 14.08 0.58 -5.32
CA LYS A 104 15.44 0.29 -4.86
C LYS A 104 15.49 0.24 -3.32
N LYS A 105 16.44 -0.52 -2.77
CA LYS A 105 16.75 -0.49 -1.34
C LYS A 105 17.04 0.96 -0.90
N GLY A 106 16.50 1.37 0.24
CA GLY A 106 16.67 2.72 0.76
C GLY A 106 15.96 3.81 -0.03
N SER A 107 14.92 3.49 -0.83
CA SER A 107 14.21 4.47 -1.67
C SER A 107 12.70 4.55 -1.45
N ALA A 108 12.12 3.64 -0.67
CA ALA A 108 10.69 3.65 -0.39
C ALA A 108 10.31 4.82 0.51
N ASP A 109 9.34 5.60 0.08
CA ASP A 109 8.72 6.65 0.90
C ASP A 109 7.79 6.05 1.94
N ILE A 110 7.12 4.94 1.60
CA ILE A 110 6.11 4.30 2.43
C ILE A 110 6.28 2.78 2.39
N LEU A 111 6.20 2.17 3.56
CA LEU A 111 6.01 0.74 3.73
C LEU A 111 4.66 0.50 4.43
N LEU A 112 3.78 -0.27 3.80
CA LEU A 112 2.58 -0.81 4.41
C LEU A 112 2.76 -2.31 4.58
N SER A 113 2.97 -2.79 5.79
CA SER A 113 3.10 -4.22 6.07
C SER A 113 1.85 -4.77 6.76
N LEU A 114 1.17 -5.69 6.09
CA LEU A 114 -0.04 -6.33 6.57
C LEU A 114 0.27 -7.45 7.59
N GLU A 115 1.56 -7.79 7.76
CA GLU A 115 2.03 -8.82 8.67
C GLU A 115 3.39 -8.42 9.27
N LYS A 116 3.54 -8.60 10.58
CA LYS A 116 4.70 -8.16 11.35
C LYS A 116 6.03 -8.79 10.90
N ASN A 117 6.03 -10.08 10.52
CA ASN A 117 7.26 -10.76 10.09
C ASN A 117 7.63 -10.37 8.65
N GLU A 118 6.65 -10.03 7.81
CA GLU A 118 6.91 -9.50 6.48
C GLU A 118 7.47 -8.07 6.53
N ALA A 119 7.13 -7.31 7.58
CA ALA A 119 7.76 -6.01 7.83
C ALA A 119 9.28 -6.15 7.93
N TYR A 120 9.80 -7.08 8.75
CA TYR A 120 11.24 -7.29 8.91
C TYR A 120 11.97 -7.56 7.59
N LYS A 121 11.32 -8.29 6.67
CA LYS A 121 11.88 -8.62 5.36
C LYS A 121 11.93 -7.42 4.41
N THR A 122 11.21 -6.33 4.72
CA THR A 122 11.01 -5.21 3.80
C THR A 122 11.45 -3.85 4.33
N LEU A 123 11.83 -3.74 5.63
CA LEU A 123 12.32 -2.50 6.25
C LEU A 123 13.47 -1.85 5.47
N TYR A 124 14.37 -2.64 4.89
CA TYR A 124 15.54 -2.15 4.17
C TYR A 124 15.22 -1.38 2.88
N TYR A 125 13.97 -1.41 2.42
CA TYR A 125 13.52 -0.58 1.30
C TYR A 125 13.28 0.86 1.70
N LEU A 126 12.99 1.14 2.97
CA LEU A 126 12.67 2.48 3.43
C LEU A 126 13.84 3.44 3.27
N LYS A 127 13.54 4.63 2.77
CA LYS A 127 14.55 5.69 2.62
C LYS A 127 14.94 6.24 3.99
N PRO A 128 16.26 6.42 4.25
CA PRO A 128 16.69 7.13 5.42
C PRO A 128 16.39 8.65 5.31
N SER A 129 16.35 9.32 6.44
CA SER A 129 16.31 10.79 6.49
C SER A 129 17.57 11.39 5.85
N SER A 130 17.42 12.44 5.07
CA SER A 130 18.54 13.15 4.46
C SER A 130 18.21 14.63 4.25
N ASN A 131 19.19 15.50 4.45
CA ASN A 131 19.10 16.94 4.14
C ASN A 131 17.83 17.63 4.70
N GLY A 132 17.49 17.36 5.97
CA GLY A 132 16.33 17.95 6.63
C GLY A 132 14.96 17.40 6.16
N ARG A 133 14.95 16.44 5.24
CA ARG A 133 13.74 15.70 4.85
C ARG A 133 13.63 14.46 5.72
N GLY A 134 12.49 14.26 6.35
CA GLY A 134 12.21 13.05 7.13
C GLY A 134 12.40 11.77 6.31
N GLY A 135 12.76 10.68 6.96
CA GLY A 135 12.84 9.35 6.35
C GLY A 135 11.49 8.82 5.90
N GLY A 136 11.48 7.59 5.44
CA GLY A 136 10.26 6.89 5.04
C GLY A 136 9.30 6.67 6.21
N LEU A 137 8.04 6.45 5.88
CA LEU A 137 6.98 6.10 6.81
C LEU A 137 6.72 4.59 6.77
N CYS A 138 6.66 3.96 7.93
CA CYS A 138 6.42 2.54 8.09
C CYS A 138 5.16 2.29 8.91
N PHE A 139 4.16 1.65 8.32
CA PHE A 139 2.94 1.26 9.00
C PHE A 139 2.81 -0.26 9.02
N ILE A 140 2.67 -0.84 10.19
CA ILE A 140 2.74 -2.28 10.39
C ILE A 140 1.51 -2.76 11.15
N ASN A 141 0.83 -3.76 10.60
CA ASN A 141 -0.20 -4.49 11.31
C ASN A 141 0.43 -5.48 12.29
N ALA A 142 0.36 -5.16 13.59
CA ALA A 142 0.74 -6.06 14.66
C ALA A 142 -0.09 -5.76 15.92
N SER A 143 -0.47 -6.82 16.63
CA SER A 143 -1.27 -6.70 17.85
C SER A 143 -0.44 -6.24 19.06
N ASP A 144 0.85 -6.58 19.07
CA ASP A 144 1.80 -6.16 20.08
C ASP A 144 2.61 -4.96 19.57
N PRO A 145 2.48 -3.76 20.17
CA PRO A 145 3.24 -2.60 19.77
C PRO A 145 4.75 -2.75 20.04
N ASN A 146 5.12 -3.70 20.88
CA ASN A 146 6.52 -3.95 21.28
C ASN A 146 7.15 -5.17 20.59
N TYR A 147 6.50 -5.72 19.54
CA TYR A 147 7.00 -6.93 18.86
C TYR A 147 8.39 -6.76 18.24
N MET A 148 8.76 -5.54 17.88
CA MET A 148 10.04 -5.23 17.25
C MET A 148 11.16 -5.16 18.27
N ASN A 149 12.30 -5.81 18.03
CA ASN A 149 13.44 -5.77 18.94
C ASN A 149 14.08 -4.37 19.00
N GLU A 150 14.83 -4.12 20.08
CA GLU A 150 15.39 -2.80 20.37
C GLU A 150 16.45 -2.37 19.33
N GLU A 151 17.24 -3.31 18.82
CA GLU A 151 18.27 -3.01 17.81
C GLU A 151 17.65 -2.43 16.55
N ILE A 152 16.56 -3.03 16.08
CA ILE A 152 15.85 -2.57 14.87
C ILE A 152 15.17 -1.23 15.14
N ARG A 153 14.56 -1.04 16.31
CA ARG A 153 13.96 0.26 16.68
C ARG A 153 15.01 1.38 16.68
N THR A 154 16.15 1.11 17.29
CA THR A 154 17.28 2.05 17.35
C THR A 154 17.77 2.38 15.95
N TYR A 155 17.99 1.36 15.12
CA TYR A 155 18.38 1.54 13.71
C TYR A 155 17.39 2.43 12.93
N LEU A 156 16.09 2.14 13.03
CA LEU A 156 15.07 2.92 12.33
C LEU A 156 15.05 4.38 12.79
N LYS A 157 15.17 4.59 14.11
CA LYS A 157 15.25 5.93 14.72
C LYS A 157 16.49 6.70 14.23
N GLU A 158 17.66 6.06 14.21
CA GLU A 158 18.90 6.68 13.70
C GLU A 158 18.81 7.03 12.21
N LYS A 159 18.09 6.23 11.42
CA LYS A 159 17.79 6.53 10.01
C LYS A 159 16.68 7.55 9.82
N GLY A 160 16.05 8.03 10.91
CA GLY A 160 14.94 8.97 10.85
C GLY A 160 13.70 8.39 10.17
N ILE A 161 13.54 7.06 10.22
CA ILE A 161 12.37 6.34 9.71
C ILE A 161 11.30 6.31 10.77
N GLU A 162 10.13 6.85 10.48
CA GLU A 162 8.99 6.84 11.39
C GLU A 162 8.22 5.54 11.27
N THR A 163 8.06 4.83 12.39
CA THR A 163 7.43 3.51 12.42
C THR A 163 6.23 3.52 13.34
N TYR A 164 5.08 3.09 12.80
CA TYR A 164 3.80 3.03 13.47
C TYR A 164 3.27 1.60 13.46
N ILE A 165 2.98 1.08 14.64
CA ILE A 165 2.46 -0.27 14.84
C ILE A 165 0.99 -0.13 15.22
N PHE A 166 0.11 -0.82 14.51
CA PHE A 166 -1.31 -0.74 14.70
C PHE A 166 -1.97 -2.12 14.62
N GLY A 167 -2.82 -2.44 15.59
CA GLY A 167 -3.57 -3.70 15.65
C GLY A 167 -4.77 -3.71 14.70
N ALA A 168 -4.52 -3.62 13.39
CA ALA A 168 -5.57 -3.58 12.38
C ALA A 168 -6.45 -4.82 12.38
N ASP A 169 -5.88 -6.01 12.67
CA ASP A 169 -6.63 -7.25 12.83
C ASP A 169 -7.57 -7.21 14.04
N GLN A 170 -7.14 -6.60 15.14
CA GLN A 170 -7.97 -6.46 16.33
C GLN A 170 -9.15 -5.53 16.05
N LEU A 171 -8.90 -4.40 15.40
CA LEU A 171 -9.95 -3.48 14.98
C LEU A 171 -10.96 -4.17 14.07
N ALA A 172 -10.47 -4.85 13.03
CA ALA A 172 -11.29 -5.54 12.05
C ALA A 172 -12.17 -6.64 12.68
N ARG A 173 -11.61 -7.42 13.60
CA ARG A 173 -12.36 -8.44 14.37
C ARG A 173 -13.43 -7.80 15.24
N GLY A 174 -13.12 -6.73 15.96
CA GLY A 174 -14.07 -6.01 16.79
C GLY A 174 -15.25 -5.43 16.01
N MET A 175 -15.07 -5.18 14.72
CA MET A 175 -16.10 -4.70 13.79
C MET A 175 -16.76 -5.84 12.98
N GLY A 176 -16.46 -7.12 13.27
CA GLY A 176 -17.03 -8.27 12.55
C GLY A 176 -16.55 -8.43 11.10
N SER A 177 -15.44 -7.80 10.70
CA SER A 177 -14.94 -7.81 9.33
C SER A 177 -13.45 -8.14 9.24
N VAL A 178 -13.08 -9.33 9.70
CA VAL A 178 -11.68 -9.81 9.80
C VAL A 178 -10.88 -9.62 8.51
N GLN A 179 -11.53 -9.75 7.35
CA GLN A 179 -10.91 -9.62 6.04
C GLN A 179 -10.53 -8.18 5.67
N SER A 180 -10.96 -7.18 6.45
CA SER A 180 -10.76 -5.76 6.15
C SER A 180 -9.64 -5.12 6.98
N ALA A 181 -8.78 -5.91 7.63
CA ALA A 181 -7.63 -5.40 8.39
C ALA A 181 -6.69 -4.55 7.53
N ASN A 182 -6.50 -4.92 6.26
CA ASN A 182 -5.75 -4.15 5.28
C ASN A 182 -6.33 -2.74 5.07
N ILE A 183 -7.65 -2.61 5.01
CA ILE A 183 -8.33 -1.31 4.86
C ILE A 183 -8.23 -0.50 6.16
N ALA A 184 -8.30 -1.15 7.33
CA ALA A 184 -8.06 -0.51 8.62
C ALA A 184 -6.66 0.10 8.69
N LEU A 185 -5.63 -0.63 8.21
CA LEU A 185 -4.25 -0.13 8.18
C LEU A 185 -4.08 1.06 7.23
N ILE A 186 -4.73 1.04 6.05
CA ILE A 186 -4.75 2.21 5.14
C ILE A 186 -5.38 3.41 5.85
N GLY A 187 -6.53 3.21 6.51
CA GLY A 187 -7.18 4.27 7.28
C GLY A 187 -6.25 4.85 8.33
N PHE A 188 -5.61 4.00 9.13
CA PHE A 188 -4.64 4.41 10.14
C PHE A 188 -3.49 5.22 9.55
N ALA A 189 -2.89 4.75 8.45
CA ALA A 189 -1.83 5.48 7.76
C ALA A 189 -2.29 6.85 7.25
N THR A 190 -3.53 6.94 6.77
CA THR A 190 -4.12 8.18 6.26
C THR A 190 -4.30 9.24 7.37
N GLY A 191 -4.40 8.83 8.64
CA GLY A 191 -4.39 9.74 9.78
C GLY A 191 -3.05 10.46 10.00
N HIS A 192 -1.97 10.00 9.39
CA HIS A 192 -0.64 10.59 9.55
C HIS A 192 -0.45 11.84 8.67
N PRO A 193 0.02 12.99 9.22
CA PRO A 193 0.11 14.26 8.49
C PRO A 193 1.08 14.22 7.29
N ARG A 194 2.11 13.36 7.32
CA ARG A 194 3.04 13.17 6.21
C ARG A 194 2.60 12.11 5.20
N PHE A 195 1.47 11.42 5.44
CA PHE A 195 0.96 10.45 4.48
C PHE A 195 0.38 11.19 3.28
N PRO A 196 0.87 10.95 2.05
CA PRO A 196 0.65 11.87 0.94
C PRO A 196 -0.71 11.71 0.25
N PHE A 197 -1.54 10.79 0.71
CA PHE A 197 -2.83 10.48 0.08
C PHE A 197 -3.97 11.09 0.89
N PRO A 198 -4.76 12.02 0.30
CA PRO A 198 -5.88 12.65 0.97
C PRO A 198 -6.96 11.65 1.38
N HIS A 199 -7.48 11.77 2.60
CA HIS A 199 -8.50 10.91 3.19
C HIS A 199 -9.69 10.68 2.25
N GLU A 200 -10.34 11.76 1.79
CA GLU A 200 -11.52 11.68 0.94
C GLU A 200 -11.24 10.95 -0.38
N ARG A 201 -10.06 11.15 -0.96
CA ARG A 201 -9.67 10.51 -2.22
C ARG A 201 -9.43 9.01 -2.06
N LEU A 202 -8.84 8.60 -0.95
CA LEU A 202 -8.68 7.16 -0.65
C LEU A 202 -10.03 6.52 -0.30
N ARG A 203 -10.89 7.22 0.43
CA ARG A 203 -12.25 6.77 0.72
C ARG A 203 -13.02 6.45 -0.58
N GLU A 204 -13.00 7.36 -1.55
CA GLU A 204 -13.61 7.18 -2.87
C GLU A 204 -12.98 6.01 -3.65
N ALA A 205 -11.66 5.84 -3.56
CA ALA A 205 -10.96 4.71 -4.17
C ALA A 205 -11.38 3.37 -3.55
N ILE A 206 -11.50 3.31 -2.22
CA ILE A 206 -11.99 2.12 -1.49
C ILE A 206 -13.43 1.81 -1.90
N GLU A 207 -14.30 2.81 -1.95
CA GLU A 207 -15.69 2.64 -2.37
C GLU A 207 -15.79 2.02 -3.77
N ARG A 208 -14.96 2.48 -4.69
CA ARG A 208 -14.93 1.99 -6.08
C ARG A 208 -14.39 0.58 -6.21
N VAL A 209 -13.36 0.23 -5.45
CA VAL A 209 -12.67 -1.08 -5.56
C VAL A 209 -13.39 -2.16 -4.76
N SER A 210 -14.10 -1.78 -3.70
CA SER A 210 -14.81 -2.73 -2.85
C SER A 210 -16.03 -3.33 -3.54
N ALA A 211 -16.16 -4.66 -3.47
CA ALA A 211 -17.36 -5.32 -3.94
C ALA A 211 -18.60 -4.79 -3.19
N GLN A 212 -19.72 -4.65 -3.88
CA GLN A 212 -20.94 -4.02 -3.37
C GLN A 212 -21.35 -4.52 -1.99
N LYS A 213 -21.31 -5.84 -1.77
CA LYS A 213 -21.68 -6.48 -0.50
C LYS A 213 -20.77 -6.14 0.69
N PHE A 214 -19.54 -5.67 0.43
CA PHE A 214 -18.56 -5.32 1.48
C PHE A 214 -18.28 -3.83 1.56
N ARG A 215 -18.82 -3.02 0.66
CA ARG A 215 -18.48 -1.60 0.52
C ARG A 215 -18.70 -0.82 1.80
N GLU A 216 -19.89 -0.93 2.38
CA GLU A 216 -20.24 -0.21 3.60
C GLU A 216 -19.33 -0.59 4.77
N ALA A 217 -19.08 -1.90 4.96
CA ALA A 217 -18.16 -2.39 5.99
C ALA A 217 -16.72 -1.89 5.77
N SER A 218 -16.27 -1.89 4.52
CA SER A 218 -14.94 -1.36 4.15
C SER A 218 -14.79 0.12 4.47
N LEU A 219 -15.79 0.92 4.15
CA LEU A 219 -15.77 2.35 4.45
C LEU A 219 -15.81 2.62 5.96
N LYS A 220 -16.67 1.94 6.72
CA LYS A 220 -16.73 2.07 8.18
C LYS A 220 -15.39 1.72 8.85
N ILE A 221 -14.72 0.67 8.37
CA ILE A 221 -13.45 0.23 8.92
C ILE A 221 -12.31 1.20 8.57
N PHE A 222 -12.32 1.74 7.36
CA PHE A 222 -11.39 2.79 6.92
C PHE A 222 -11.49 4.02 7.82
N GLU A 223 -12.71 4.53 8.04
CA GLU A 223 -12.97 5.68 8.92
C GLU A 223 -12.51 5.42 10.36
N LYS A 224 -12.78 4.23 10.88
CA LYS A 224 -12.33 3.88 12.22
C LYS A 224 -10.81 3.83 12.32
N GLY A 225 -10.13 3.23 11.33
CA GLY A 225 -8.68 3.25 11.23
C GLY A 225 -8.12 4.67 11.18
N PHE A 226 -8.71 5.55 10.39
CA PHE A 226 -8.32 6.95 10.27
C PHE A 226 -8.41 7.69 11.62
N LEU A 227 -9.50 7.51 12.35
CA LEU A 227 -9.67 8.11 13.69
C LEU A 227 -8.61 7.60 14.68
N GLU A 228 -8.26 6.32 14.63
CA GLU A 228 -7.19 5.77 15.48
C GLU A 228 -5.81 6.33 15.07
N GLY A 229 -5.57 6.49 13.76
CA GLY A 229 -4.34 7.12 13.26
C GLY A 229 -4.18 8.56 13.78
N GLN A 230 -5.21 9.37 13.71
CA GLN A 230 -5.19 10.74 14.23
C GLN A 230 -4.91 10.82 15.75
N LYS A 231 -5.40 9.84 16.53
CA LYS A 231 -5.14 9.79 17.98
C LYS A 231 -3.70 9.41 18.30
N SER A 232 -3.13 8.49 17.52
CA SER A 232 -1.80 7.92 17.77
C SER A 232 -0.65 8.87 17.40
N ILE A 233 -0.95 9.91 16.61
CA ILE A 233 0.03 10.83 16.03
C ILE A 233 -0.08 12.24 16.64
N LYS A 234 -0.72 12.36 17.79
CA LYS A 234 -0.68 13.64 18.53
C LYS A 234 0.75 13.93 18.96
N PRO A 235 1.21 15.18 18.76
CA PRO A 235 2.54 15.62 19.13
C PRO A 235 2.82 15.48 20.62
#